data_7c489b967a5e3286ab3425a5afebfe90
#
_entry.id   7c489b967a5e3286ab3425a5afebfe90
#
_cell.length_a   1.000
_cell.length_b   1.000
_cell.length_c   1.000
_cell.angle_alpha   90.00
_cell.angle_beta   90.00
_cell.angle_gamma   90.00
#
_symmetry.space_group_name_H-M   'P 1'
#
loop_
_entity.id
_entity.type
_entity.pdbx_description
1 polymer ?
#
loop_
_entity_poly.entity_id
_entity_poly.type
_entity_poly.pdbx_seq_one_letter_code
_entity_poly.pdbx_strand_id
1 'polypeptide(L)'
;MGLDMYIDKCRKLRIVDGKRKYEEREEVCYWRKFWDLLRDGLPFEYRDDECGQDVCLSKADVEHILNYVTHNKDFFNSFDSVPQVCELLDQYDDLKEDGWIVCFNASW
;
A
#
# COMPACT_ATOMS: atom_id res chain seq x y z
N MET A 1 19.00 -7.55 -5.09
CA MET A 1 18.33 -6.31 -4.70
C MET A 1 17.08 -6.62 -3.90
N GLY A 2 16.78 -5.81 -2.92
CA GLY A 2 15.66 -6.04 -2.00
C GLY A 2 14.34 -5.50 -2.53
N LEU A 3 13.27 -6.20 -2.25
CA LEU A 3 11.92 -5.72 -2.48
C LEU A 3 11.49 -4.84 -1.30
N ASP A 4 11.06 -3.63 -1.60
CA ASP A 4 10.45 -2.71 -0.64
C ASP A 4 9.03 -2.42 -1.08
N MET A 5 8.08 -2.55 -0.15
CA MET A 5 6.66 -2.29 -0.40
C MET A 5 6.11 -1.32 0.62
N TYR A 6 5.24 -0.44 0.16
CA TYR A 6 4.64 0.60 0.99
C TYR A 6 3.15 0.70 0.75
N ILE A 7 2.39 0.96 1.81
CA ILE A 7 1.08 1.58 1.71
C ILE A 7 1.24 2.99 2.25
N ASP A 8 0.92 3.97 1.42
CA ASP A 8 0.98 5.38 1.75
C ASP A 8 -0.38 6.02 1.61
N LYS A 9 -0.66 7.05 2.37
CA LYS A 9 -1.74 7.96 2.09
C LYS A 9 -1.17 9.20 1.42
N CYS A 10 -1.78 9.62 0.32
CA CYS A 10 -1.30 10.69 -0.54
C CYS A 10 -2.40 11.70 -0.80
N ARG A 11 -2.01 12.96 -0.95
CA ARG A 11 -2.95 14.05 -1.17
C ARG A 11 -2.30 15.13 -2.03
N LYS A 12 -3.12 15.95 -2.70
CA LYS A 12 -2.67 17.06 -3.56
C LYS A 12 -1.85 16.57 -4.74
N LEU A 13 -2.53 15.87 -5.64
CA LEU A 13 -1.92 15.39 -6.87
C LEU A 13 -1.47 16.57 -7.75
N ARG A 14 -0.23 16.50 -8.24
CA ARG A 14 0.29 17.34 -9.30
C ARG A 14 0.75 16.50 -10.46
N ILE A 15 0.68 17.08 -11.66
CA ILE A 15 1.28 16.49 -12.85
C ILE A 15 2.51 17.31 -13.19
N VAL A 16 3.69 16.70 -13.11
CA VAL A 16 4.98 17.33 -13.41
C VAL A 16 5.67 16.47 -14.46
N ASP A 17 5.95 17.08 -15.63
CA ASP A 17 6.57 16.39 -16.77
C ASP A 17 5.82 15.13 -17.19
N GLY A 18 4.48 15.18 -17.16
CA GLY A 18 3.62 14.06 -17.50
C GLY A 18 3.52 12.96 -16.44
N LYS A 19 4.18 13.12 -15.30
CA LYS A 19 4.18 12.16 -14.20
C LYS A 19 3.33 12.66 -13.04
N ARG A 20 2.64 11.72 -12.39
CA ARG A 20 1.87 12.02 -11.18
C ARG A 20 2.80 12.14 -9.99
N LYS A 21 2.67 13.24 -9.25
CA LYS A 21 3.36 13.46 -7.97
C LYS A 21 2.37 14.00 -6.96
N TYR A 22 2.49 13.55 -5.72
CA TYR A 22 1.67 14.04 -4.63
C TYR A 22 2.50 14.97 -3.75
N GLU A 23 1.93 16.13 -3.39
CA GLU A 23 2.60 17.09 -2.51
C GLU A 23 2.67 16.58 -1.07
N GLU A 24 1.65 15.86 -0.64
CA GLU A 24 1.59 15.30 0.70
C GLU A 24 1.57 13.78 0.60
N ARG A 25 2.50 13.13 1.30
CA ARG A 25 2.61 11.66 1.33
C ARG A 25 3.05 11.25 2.72
N GLU A 26 2.30 10.33 3.32
CA GLU A 26 2.63 9.73 4.61
C GLU A 26 2.65 8.22 4.50
N GLU A 27 3.73 7.60 4.98
CA GLU A 27 3.84 6.15 5.04
C GLU A 27 2.91 5.61 6.11
N VAL A 28 2.08 4.62 5.73
CA VAL A 28 1.21 3.90 6.66
C VAL A 28 1.82 2.57 7.05
N CYS A 29 2.26 1.80 6.06
CA CYS A 29 2.86 0.48 6.26
C CYS A 29 4.07 0.30 5.36
N TYR A 30 5.02 -0.50 5.85
CA TYR A 30 6.22 -0.85 5.11
C TYR A 30 6.52 -2.34 5.28
N TRP A 31 6.80 -3.03 4.17
CA TRP A 31 7.26 -4.41 4.17
C TRP A 31 8.53 -4.53 3.34
N ARG A 32 9.45 -5.36 3.81
CA ARG A 32 10.70 -5.62 3.12
C ARG A 32 10.80 -7.11 2.77
N LYS A 33 11.16 -7.40 1.52
CA LYS A 33 11.39 -8.76 1.03
C LYS A 33 10.17 -9.69 1.10
N PHE A 34 8.97 -9.13 1.12
CA PHE A 34 7.74 -9.91 1.21
C PHE A 34 7.21 -10.26 -0.19
N TRP A 35 7.95 -11.09 -0.90
CA TRP A 35 7.60 -11.49 -2.27
C TRP A 35 6.24 -12.20 -2.36
N ASP A 36 5.85 -12.97 -1.34
CA ASP A 36 4.57 -13.67 -1.33
C ASP A 36 3.39 -12.70 -1.30
N LEU A 37 3.52 -11.59 -0.59
CA LEU A 37 2.49 -10.53 -0.60
C LEU A 37 2.34 -9.97 -2.01
N LEU A 38 3.46 -9.67 -2.67
CA LEU A 38 3.45 -9.10 -4.01
C LEU A 38 2.81 -10.05 -5.03
N ARG A 39 3.08 -11.36 -4.93
CA ARG A 39 2.57 -12.35 -5.87
C ARG A 39 1.15 -12.81 -5.57
N ASP A 40 0.84 -13.07 -4.30
CA ASP A 40 -0.38 -13.76 -3.90
C ASP A 40 -1.32 -12.93 -3.04
N GLY A 41 -0.80 -11.93 -2.33
CA GLY A 41 -1.55 -11.19 -1.33
C GLY A 41 -2.26 -9.94 -1.84
N LEU A 42 -1.98 -9.51 -3.06
CA LEU A 42 -2.62 -8.33 -3.64
C LEU A 42 -3.89 -8.72 -4.41
N PRO A 43 -4.92 -7.87 -4.37
CA PRO A 43 -6.14 -8.12 -5.16
C PRO A 43 -6.00 -7.80 -6.65
N PHE A 44 -4.79 -7.46 -7.09
CA PHE A 44 -4.46 -7.13 -8.47
C PHE A 44 -3.04 -7.63 -8.77
N GLU A 45 -2.71 -7.73 -10.05
CA GLU A 45 -1.36 -8.09 -10.50
C GLU A 45 -0.48 -6.85 -10.54
N TYR A 46 0.67 -6.91 -9.86
CA TYR A 46 1.68 -5.85 -9.88
C TYR A 46 2.87 -6.32 -10.72
N ARG A 47 3.00 -5.77 -11.92
CA ARG A 47 3.96 -6.23 -12.93
C ARG A 47 5.34 -5.58 -12.77
N ASP A 48 6.34 -6.17 -13.45
CA ASP A 48 7.70 -5.64 -13.45
C ASP A 48 7.77 -4.21 -14.01
N ASP A 49 6.96 -3.88 -15.02
CA ASP A 49 6.90 -2.55 -15.61
C ASP A 49 6.23 -1.51 -14.69
N GLU A 50 5.57 -1.96 -13.63
CA GLU A 50 4.94 -1.11 -12.63
C GLU A 50 5.85 -0.82 -11.42
N CYS A 51 7.08 -1.36 -11.43
CA CYS A 51 8.06 -1.15 -10.35
C CYS A 51 8.22 0.35 -10.05
N GLY A 52 8.01 0.71 -8.78
CA GLY A 52 8.08 2.10 -8.33
C GLY A 52 6.84 2.95 -8.59
N GLN A 53 5.80 2.41 -9.22
CA GLN A 53 4.57 3.14 -9.50
C GLN A 53 3.54 2.96 -8.40
N ASP A 54 2.75 4.01 -8.17
CA ASP A 54 1.65 3.99 -7.20
C ASP A 54 0.40 3.36 -7.82
N VAL A 55 -0.22 2.44 -7.06
CA VAL A 55 -1.52 1.86 -7.41
C VAL A 55 -2.52 2.28 -6.34
N CYS A 56 -3.61 2.93 -6.74
CA CYS A 56 -4.65 3.36 -5.81
C CYS A 56 -5.40 2.15 -5.25
N LEU A 57 -5.58 2.12 -3.95
CA LEU A 57 -6.29 1.05 -3.24
C LEU A 57 -7.71 1.50 -2.88
N SER A 58 -8.69 0.68 -3.23
CA SER A 58 -10.05 0.84 -2.71
C SER A 58 -10.12 0.29 -1.29
N LYS A 59 -11.23 0.54 -0.61
CA LYS A 59 -11.48 -0.03 0.72
C LYS A 59 -11.45 -1.56 0.68
N ALA A 60 -12.04 -2.15 -0.35
CA ALA A 60 -12.02 -3.60 -0.55
C ALA A 60 -10.59 -4.13 -0.76
N ASP A 61 -9.75 -3.39 -1.46
CA ASP A 61 -8.35 -3.75 -1.65
C ASP A 61 -7.58 -3.77 -0.33
N VAL A 62 -7.79 -2.77 0.52
CA VAL A 62 -7.16 -2.69 1.85
C VAL A 62 -7.63 -3.87 2.71
N GLU A 63 -8.92 -4.19 2.67
CA GLU A 63 -9.47 -5.34 3.40
C GLU A 63 -8.85 -6.66 2.93
N HIS A 64 -8.68 -6.84 1.63
CA HIS A 64 -8.03 -8.02 1.05
C HIS A 64 -6.59 -8.18 1.55
N ILE A 65 -5.82 -7.07 1.54
CA ILE A 65 -4.45 -7.08 2.03
C ILE A 65 -4.40 -7.37 3.53
N LEU A 66 -5.32 -6.78 4.31
CA LEU A 66 -5.41 -7.04 5.75
C LEU A 66 -5.65 -8.52 6.03
N ASN A 67 -6.56 -9.15 5.30
CA ASN A 67 -6.84 -10.58 5.46
C ASN A 67 -5.60 -11.42 5.16
N TYR A 68 -4.88 -11.10 4.10
CA TYR A 68 -3.67 -11.82 3.73
C TYR A 68 -2.58 -11.70 4.80
N VAL A 69 -2.25 -10.49 5.22
CA VAL A 69 -1.19 -10.28 6.22
C VAL A 69 -1.57 -10.86 7.59
N THR A 70 -2.86 -10.86 7.93
CA THR A 70 -3.34 -11.46 9.17
C THR A 70 -3.13 -12.98 9.19
N HIS A 71 -3.39 -13.65 8.07
CA HIS A 71 -3.22 -15.10 7.95
C HIS A 71 -1.77 -15.53 7.79
N ASN A 72 -0.89 -14.62 7.41
CA ASN A 72 0.52 -14.90 7.14
C ASN A 72 1.48 -14.17 8.10
N LYS A 73 0.97 -13.71 9.23
CA LYS A 73 1.75 -12.92 10.21
C LYS A 73 2.98 -13.64 10.75
N ASP A 74 2.97 -14.97 10.77
CA ASP A 74 4.08 -15.77 11.28
C ASP A 74 5.27 -15.81 10.32
N PHE A 75 5.04 -15.54 9.03
CA PHE A 75 6.11 -15.46 8.04
C PHE A 75 6.93 -14.17 8.15
N PHE A 76 6.37 -13.17 8.79
CA PHE A 76 6.98 -11.86 8.87
C PHE A 76 6.99 -11.41 10.32
N ASN A 77 8.14 -10.99 10.77
CA ASN A 77 8.29 -10.24 12.01
C ASN A 77 7.55 -8.89 11.92
N SER A 78 6.48 -8.82 11.16
CA SER A 78 5.71 -7.61 10.95
C SER A 78 4.45 -7.61 11.80
N PHE A 79 4.60 -7.91 13.08
CA PHE A 79 3.53 -7.74 14.05
C PHE A 79 2.91 -6.34 13.99
N ASP A 80 3.71 -5.37 13.53
CA ASP A 80 3.30 -3.98 13.48
C ASP A 80 2.41 -3.67 12.28
N SER A 81 2.50 -4.45 11.18
CA SER A 81 1.74 -4.14 9.96
C SER A 81 0.26 -4.43 10.09
N VAL A 82 -0.13 -5.48 10.81
CA VAL A 82 -1.55 -5.84 10.97
C VAL A 82 -2.32 -4.73 11.69
N PRO A 83 -1.88 -4.21 12.86
CA PRO A 83 -2.56 -3.08 13.49
C PRO A 83 -2.62 -1.83 12.61
N GLN A 84 -1.55 -1.55 11.87
CA GLN A 84 -1.50 -0.38 10.99
C GLN A 84 -2.49 -0.47 9.83
N VAL A 85 -2.58 -1.63 9.18
CA VAL A 85 -3.56 -1.84 8.11
C VAL A 85 -4.99 -1.84 8.64
N CYS A 86 -5.19 -2.42 9.81
CA CYS A 86 -6.49 -2.42 10.49
C CYS A 86 -6.97 -1.00 10.80
N GLU A 87 -6.10 -0.18 11.34
CA GLU A 87 -6.39 1.24 11.62
C GLU A 87 -6.68 2.01 10.33
N LEU A 88 -5.90 1.75 9.28
CA LEU A 88 -6.13 2.35 7.96
C LEU A 88 -7.51 2.01 7.42
N LEU A 89 -7.92 0.76 7.55
CA LEU A 89 -9.23 0.31 7.09
C LEU A 89 -10.36 1.02 7.87
N ASP A 90 -10.21 1.15 9.19
CA ASP A 90 -11.19 1.84 10.03
C ASP A 90 -11.30 3.32 9.67
N GLN A 91 -10.21 3.96 9.26
CA GLN A 91 -10.15 5.38 8.93
C GLN A 91 -10.37 5.66 7.43
N TYR A 92 -10.54 4.63 6.61
CA TYR A 92 -10.54 4.78 5.15
C TYR A 92 -11.55 5.80 4.65
N ASP A 93 -12.78 5.73 5.11
CA ASP A 93 -13.85 6.64 4.65
C ASP A 93 -13.58 8.09 5.07
N ASP A 94 -13.09 8.29 6.29
CA ASP A 94 -12.74 9.62 6.80
C ASP A 94 -11.56 10.23 6.03
N LEU A 95 -10.55 9.42 5.73
CA LEU A 95 -9.40 9.83 4.94
C LEU A 95 -9.83 10.24 3.54
N LYS A 96 -10.72 9.48 2.93
CA LYS A 96 -11.24 9.79 1.59
C LYS A 96 -12.00 11.11 1.59
N GLU A 97 -12.81 11.39 2.61
CA GLU A 97 -13.52 12.67 2.75
C GLU A 97 -12.54 13.84 2.87
N ASP A 98 -11.41 13.64 3.54
CA ASP A 98 -10.35 14.65 3.69
C ASP A 98 -9.48 14.81 2.44
N GLY A 99 -9.80 14.09 1.36
CA GLY A 99 -9.08 14.17 0.09
C GLY A 99 -7.84 13.28 0.01
N TRP A 100 -7.64 12.38 0.97
CA TRP A 100 -6.55 11.42 0.92
C TRP A 100 -6.86 10.27 -0.04
N ILE A 101 -5.82 9.80 -0.72
CA ILE A 101 -5.85 8.60 -1.56
C ILE A 101 -4.89 7.60 -0.95
N VAL A 102 -5.34 6.37 -0.81
CA VAL A 102 -4.49 5.28 -0.31
C VAL A 102 -3.85 4.60 -1.51
N CYS A 103 -2.53 4.48 -1.49
CA CYS A 103 -1.74 3.95 -2.59
C CYS A 103 -0.82 2.82 -2.12
N PHE A 104 -0.64 1.83 -2.99
CA PHE A 104 0.36 0.79 -2.84
C PHE A 104 1.51 1.05 -3.81
N ASN A 105 2.73 0.86 -3.35
CA ASN A 105 3.93 1.02 -4.15
C ASN A 105 4.92 -0.08 -3.81
N ALA A 106 5.53 -0.66 -4.82
CA ALA A 106 6.58 -1.67 -4.64
C ALA A 106 7.75 -1.36 -5.56
N SER A 107 8.96 -1.56 -5.05
CA SER A 107 10.17 -1.39 -5.85
C SER A 107 11.19 -2.48 -5.50
N TRP A 108 11.89 -2.97 -6.53
CA TRP A 108 12.90 -4.02 -6.39
C TRP A 108 14.09 -3.82 -7.32
#